data_e28231299d4b82fc55195be94a0744b3
#
_entry.id   e28231299d4b82fc55195be94a0744b3
#
_cell.length_a   1.000
_cell.length_b   1.000
_cell.length_c   1.000
_cell.angle_alpha   90.00
_cell.angle_beta   90.00
_cell.angle_gamma   90.00
#
_symmetry.space_group_name_H-M   'P 1'
#
loop_
_entity.id
_entity.type
_entity.pdbx_description
1 polymer ?
#
loop_
_entity_poly.entity_id
_entity_poly.type
_entity_poly.pdbx_seq_one_letter_code
_entity_poly.pdbx_strand_id
1 'polypeptide(L)'
;MIKHLEREDNLGEIKKGKKVLVDYFATWCMPCKMLSPILEEVAEADKEVTIVKVDIDEFEQEAVMAGIRSVPTLIYYKDGKEQKRVSGVHSKEEILEIINK
;
A
#
# COMPACT_ATOMS: atom_id res chain seq x y z
N MET A 1 10.05 4.66 -2.74
CA MET A 1 10.66 3.52 -2.04
C MET A 1 9.61 2.46 -1.75
N ILE A 2 9.94 1.20 -1.97
CA ILE A 2 9.03 0.09 -1.65
C ILE A 2 9.65 -0.73 -0.53
N LYS A 3 8.83 -1.05 0.48
CA LYS A 3 9.26 -1.81 1.64
C LYS A 3 8.21 -2.87 1.96
N HIS A 4 8.67 -4.10 2.25
CA HIS A 4 7.79 -5.13 2.81
C HIS A 4 7.78 -4.98 4.32
N LEU A 5 6.59 -4.96 4.90
CA LEU A 5 6.48 -4.85 6.36
C LEU A 5 7.08 -6.09 7.03
N GLU A 6 7.93 -5.88 8.01
CA GLU A 6 8.55 -6.94 8.78
C GLU A 6 8.02 -6.90 10.22
N ARG A 7 8.25 -7.99 10.96
CA ARG A 7 7.68 -8.12 12.30
C ARG A 7 8.15 -7.05 13.29
N GLU A 8 9.38 -6.57 13.14
CA GLU A 8 9.93 -5.51 13.98
C GLU A 8 9.44 -4.12 13.59
N ASP A 9 8.80 -4.00 12.43
CA ASP A 9 8.29 -2.70 11.97
C ASP A 9 7.03 -2.31 12.71
N ASN A 10 6.83 -1.02 12.86
CA ASN A 10 5.60 -0.45 13.42
C ASN A 10 4.85 0.27 12.31
N LEU A 11 3.80 -0.37 11.79
CA LEU A 11 3.02 0.19 10.70
C LEU A 11 2.39 1.52 11.08
N GLY A 12 1.92 1.64 12.33
CA GLY A 12 1.32 2.88 12.80
C GLY A 12 2.29 4.06 12.72
N GLU A 13 3.57 3.82 13.02
CA GLU A 13 4.58 4.87 12.90
C GLU A 13 4.92 5.15 11.44
N ILE A 14 5.02 4.11 10.62
CA ILE A 14 5.33 4.29 9.20
C ILE A 14 4.25 5.13 8.50
N LYS A 15 2.98 4.91 8.84
CA LYS A 15 1.85 5.65 8.27
C LYS A 15 1.91 7.15 8.54
N LYS A 16 2.68 7.58 9.52
CA LYS A 16 2.80 9.00 9.87
C LYS A 16 3.71 9.79 8.92
N GLY A 17 4.37 9.11 8.00
CA GLY A 17 5.20 9.78 7.00
C GLY A 17 4.39 10.71 6.11
N LYS A 18 5.08 11.53 5.33
CA LYS A 18 4.43 12.53 4.47
C LYS A 18 3.51 11.92 3.42
N LYS A 19 4.00 10.91 2.70
CA LYS A 19 3.26 10.24 1.64
C LYS A 19 3.49 8.74 1.79
N VAL A 20 2.49 8.02 2.23
CA VAL A 20 2.60 6.57 2.47
C VAL A 20 1.44 5.85 1.79
N LEU A 21 1.78 4.92 0.91
CA LEU A 21 0.81 4.07 0.24
C LEU A 21 0.97 2.65 0.79
N VAL A 22 -0.08 2.13 1.45
CA VAL A 22 -0.04 0.78 2.01
C VAL A 22 -0.75 -0.17 1.07
N ASP A 23 -0.05 -1.23 0.66
CA ASP A 23 -0.58 -2.27 -0.21
C ASP A 23 -0.83 -3.53 0.60
N TYR A 24 -2.10 -3.83 0.88
CA TYR A 24 -2.48 -5.07 1.55
C TYR A 24 -2.65 -6.14 0.48
N PHE A 25 -1.83 -7.17 0.55
CA PHE A 25 -1.77 -8.22 -0.46
C PHE A 25 -1.72 -9.61 0.16
N ALA A 26 -1.83 -10.63 -0.68
CA ALA A 26 -1.61 -12.02 -0.29
C ALA A 26 -0.73 -12.70 -1.33
N THR A 27 0.06 -13.67 -0.89
CA THR A 27 0.98 -14.36 -1.79
C THR A 27 0.26 -15.23 -2.83
N TRP A 28 -0.97 -15.67 -2.52
CA TRP A 28 -1.78 -16.49 -3.42
C TRP A 28 -2.66 -15.66 -4.37
N CYS A 29 -2.60 -14.36 -4.27
CA CYS A 29 -3.50 -13.45 -4.99
C CYS A 29 -2.90 -13.04 -6.34
N MET A 30 -3.51 -13.50 -7.43
CA MET A 30 -3.06 -13.16 -8.78
C MET A 30 -3.12 -11.67 -9.10
N PRO A 31 -4.25 -10.97 -8.82
CA PRO A 31 -4.28 -9.52 -9.05
C PRO A 31 -3.20 -8.77 -8.28
N CYS A 32 -2.83 -9.24 -7.08
CA CYS A 32 -1.77 -8.64 -6.30
C CYS A 32 -0.43 -8.74 -7.04
N LYS A 33 -0.18 -9.88 -7.68
CA LYS A 33 1.04 -10.08 -8.47
C LYS A 33 1.08 -9.17 -9.69
N MET A 34 -0.08 -8.92 -10.29
CA MET A 34 -0.19 -8.00 -11.42
C MET A 34 0.06 -6.56 -11.01
N LEU A 35 -0.30 -6.21 -9.79
CA LEU A 35 -0.13 -4.86 -9.27
C LEU A 35 1.33 -4.55 -8.91
N SER A 36 2.11 -5.56 -8.51
CA SER A 36 3.48 -5.37 -8.04
C SER A 36 4.36 -4.57 -9.01
N PRO A 37 4.46 -4.93 -10.30
CA PRO A 37 5.30 -4.14 -11.21
C PRO A 37 4.77 -2.72 -11.41
N ILE A 38 3.46 -2.53 -11.30
CA ILE A 38 2.87 -1.19 -11.41
C ILE A 38 3.32 -0.33 -10.24
N LEU A 39 3.34 -0.89 -9.03
CA LEU A 39 3.81 -0.18 -7.84
C LEU A 39 5.28 0.19 -7.95
N GLU A 40 6.09 -0.66 -8.57
CA GLU A 40 7.49 -0.33 -8.79
C GLU A 40 7.64 0.87 -9.71
N GLU A 41 6.80 0.95 -10.76
CA GLU A 41 6.80 2.09 -11.66
C GLU A 41 6.33 3.37 -10.95
N VAL A 42 5.35 3.24 -10.06
CA VAL A 42 4.88 4.37 -9.25
C VAL A 42 6.02 4.90 -8.36
N ALA A 43 6.74 3.99 -7.70
CA ALA A 43 7.86 4.36 -6.84
C ALA A 43 8.97 5.03 -7.63
N GLU A 44 9.18 4.61 -8.88
CA GLU A 44 10.17 5.24 -9.76
C GLU A 44 9.74 6.65 -10.16
N ALA A 45 8.45 6.83 -10.42
CA ALA A 45 7.91 8.11 -10.88
C ALA A 45 7.77 9.12 -9.75
N ASP A 46 7.53 8.67 -8.53
CA ASP A 46 7.37 9.53 -7.35
C ASP A 46 8.35 9.08 -6.27
N LYS A 47 9.44 9.82 -6.13
CA LYS A 47 10.50 9.46 -5.18
C LYS A 47 10.14 9.82 -3.74
N GLU A 48 9.07 10.56 -3.53
CA GLU A 48 8.65 10.97 -2.18
C GLU A 48 7.73 9.96 -1.51
N VAL A 49 7.03 9.13 -2.29
CA VAL A 49 6.11 8.16 -1.70
C VAL A 49 6.85 6.96 -1.13
N THR A 50 6.42 6.53 0.06
CA THR A 50 6.85 5.27 0.65
C THR A 50 5.72 4.27 0.43
N ILE A 51 6.01 3.20 -0.28
CA ILE A 51 5.04 2.13 -0.51
C ILE A 51 5.37 0.99 0.44
N VAL A 52 4.42 0.63 1.31
CA VAL A 52 4.61 -0.44 2.28
C VAL A 52 3.69 -1.60 1.90
N LYS A 53 4.27 -2.77 1.68
CA LYS A 53 3.50 -3.97 1.33
C LYS A 53 3.25 -4.78 2.59
N VAL A 54 1.99 -5.08 2.85
CA VAL A 54 1.55 -5.81 4.05
C VAL A 54 0.88 -7.10 3.64
N ASP A 55 1.51 -8.23 3.97
CA ASP A 55 0.95 -9.56 3.71
C ASP A 55 -0.15 -9.82 4.73
N ILE A 56 -1.38 -9.98 4.27
CA ILE A 56 -2.53 -10.14 5.17
C ILE A 56 -2.52 -11.46 5.94
N ASP A 57 -1.80 -12.46 5.44
CA ASP A 57 -1.70 -13.74 6.14
C ASP A 57 -0.64 -13.70 7.23
N GLU A 58 0.40 -12.91 7.02
CA GLU A 58 1.45 -12.72 8.03
C GLU A 58 1.02 -11.68 9.07
N PHE A 59 0.31 -10.64 8.64
CA PHE A 59 -0.12 -9.53 9.50
C PHE A 59 -1.64 -9.45 9.56
N GLU A 60 -2.27 -10.53 10.01
CA GLU A 60 -3.73 -10.64 10.08
C GLU A 60 -4.37 -9.52 10.91
N GLN A 61 -3.76 -9.20 12.05
CA GLN A 61 -4.31 -8.19 12.94
C GLN A 61 -4.31 -6.81 12.28
N GLU A 62 -3.23 -6.48 11.59
CA GLU A 62 -3.14 -5.22 10.86
C GLU A 62 -4.22 -5.13 9.79
N ALA A 63 -4.45 -6.21 9.07
CA ALA A 63 -5.47 -6.26 8.02
C ALA A 63 -6.88 -6.10 8.62
N VAL A 64 -7.15 -6.78 9.74
CA VAL A 64 -8.44 -6.69 10.41
C VAL A 64 -8.69 -5.26 10.90
N MET A 65 -7.69 -4.66 11.53
CA MET A 65 -7.80 -3.30 12.06
C MET A 65 -8.02 -2.26 10.95
N ALA A 66 -7.45 -2.51 9.78
CA ALA A 66 -7.63 -1.63 8.63
C ALA A 66 -8.95 -1.88 7.89
N GLY A 67 -9.69 -2.92 8.27
CA GLY A 67 -10.95 -3.26 7.63
C GLY A 67 -10.79 -3.83 6.23
N ILE A 68 -9.69 -4.55 5.98
CA ILE A 68 -9.41 -5.12 4.66
C ILE A 68 -10.32 -6.31 4.41
N ARG A 69 -11.09 -6.26 3.31
CA ARG A 69 -12.03 -7.31 2.92
C ARG A 69 -11.65 -8.02 1.63
N SER A 70 -10.76 -7.43 0.88
CA SER A 70 -10.32 -8.00 -0.38
C SER A 70 -8.90 -7.60 -0.65
N VAL A 71 -8.20 -8.32 -1.51
CA VAL A 71 -6.84 -8.00 -1.91
C VAL A 71 -6.74 -7.94 -3.43
N PRO A 72 -5.92 -7.05 -3.98
CA PRO A 72 -5.18 -6.03 -3.26
C PRO A 72 -6.08 -4.86 -2.82
N THR A 73 -5.71 -4.22 -1.73
CA THR A 73 -6.33 -2.97 -1.30
C THR A 73 -5.21 -1.97 -1.03
N LEU A 74 -5.32 -0.80 -1.64
CA LEU A 74 -4.36 0.28 -1.45
C LEU A 74 -4.99 1.36 -0.58
N ILE A 75 -4.28 1.78 0.46
CA ILE A 75 -4.72 2.90 1.29
C ILE A 75 -3.63 3.96 1.27
N TYR A 76 -3.97 5.17 0.88
CA TYR A 76 -3.04 6.28 0.84
C TYR A 76 -3.18 7.17 2.07
N TYR A 77 -2.08 7.41 2.74
CA TYR A 77 -1.99 8.31 3.90
C TYR A 77 -1.13 9.51 3.54
N LYS A 78 -1.60 10.69 3.91
CA LYS A 78 -0.84 11.92 3.75
C LYS A 78 -0.72 12.59 5.11
N ASP A 79 0.51 12.81 5.56
CA ASP A 79 0.78 13.39 6.87
C ASP A 79 0.05 12.64 7.99
N GLY A 80 0.00 11.32 7.88
CA GLY A 80 -0.59 10.44 8.88
C GLY A 80 -2.09 10.24 8.77
N LYS A 81 -2.74 10.87 7.80
CA LYS A 81 -4.20 10.78 7.64
C LYS A 81 -4.60 10.03 6.39
N GLU A 82 -5.53 9.09 6.54
CA GLU A 82 -6.04 8.35 5.39
C GLU A 82 -6.77 9.29 4.43
N GLN A 83 -6.35 9.28 3.17
CA GLN A 83 -6.92 10.14 2.12
C GLN A 83 -7.81 9.38 1.16
N LYS A 84 -7.42 8.14 0.82
CA LYS A 84 -8.12 7.37 -0.20
C LYS A 84 -7.84 5.89 0.00
N ARG A 85 -8.86 5.07 -0.26
CA ARG A 85 -8.66 3.62 -0.30
C ARG A 85 -9.35 3.07 -1.54
N VAL A 86 -8.64 2.18 -2.25
CA VAL A 86 -9.14 1.55 -3.47
C VAL A 86 -8.78 0.07 -3.45
N SER A 87 -9.62 -0.74 -4.10
CA SER A 87 -9.39 -2.18 -4.19
C SER A 87 -9.17 -2.57 -5.65
N GLY A 88 -8.44 -3.66 -5.84
CA GLY A 88 -8.17 -4.20 -7.17
C GLY A 88 -6.97 -3.57 -7.85
N VAL A 89 -6.74 -3.96 -9.09
CA VAL A 89 -5.62 -3.45 -9.88
C VAL A 89 -5.98 -2.11 -10.49
N HIS A 90 -5.10 -1.13 -10.28
CA HIS A 90 -5.25 0.20 -10.85
C HIS A 90 -4.02 0.52 -11.69
N SER A 91 -4.19 1.39 -12.68
CA SER A 91 -3.07 1.79 -13.53
C SER A 91 -2.09 2.67 -12.78
N LYS A 92 -0.88 2.76 -13.31
CA LYS A 92 0.14 3.66 -12.78
C LYS A 92 -0.40 5.09 -12.70
N GLU A 93 -1.09 5.55 -13.75
CA GLU A 93 -1.62 6.91 -13.81
C GLU A 93 -2.68 7.16 -12.73
N GLU A 94 -3.55 6.18 -12.51
CA GLU A 94 -4.57 6.30 -11.46
C GLU A 94 -3.95 6.39 -10.08
N ILE A 95 -2.94 5.57 -9.82
CA ILE A 95 -2.27 5.57 -8.53
C ILE A 95 -1.50 6.87 -8.31
N LEU A 96 -0.79 7.35 -9.35
CA LEU A 96 -0.09 8.63 -9.26
C LEU A 96 -1.05 9.78 -8.97
N GLU A 97 -2.24 9.73 -9.56
CA GLU A 97 -3.26 10.73 -9.28
C GLU A 97 -3.70 10.69 -7.81
N ILE A 98 -3.89 9.49 -7.26
CA ILE A 98 -4.28 9.33 -5.85
C ILE A 98 -3.24 9.94 -4.92
N ILE A 99 -1.96 9.63 -5.14
CA ILE A 99 -0.90 10.05 -4.21
C ILE A 99 -0.42 11.48 -4.43
N ASN A 100 -0.92 12.16 -5.46
CA ASN A 100 -0.52 13.54 -5.74
C ASN A 100 -1.66 14.55 -5.62
N LYS A 101 -2.70 14.17 -4.92
CA LYS A 101 -3.81 15.08 -4.61
C LYS A 101 -3.62 15.79 -3.29
#